data_a61cf0ac548a75132cff735346913478
#
_entry.id   a61cf0ac548a75132cff735346913478
#
_cell.length_a   1.000
_cell.length_b   1.000
_cell.length_c   1.000
_cell.angle_alpha   90.00
_cell.angle_beta   90.00
_cell.angle_gamma   90.00
#
_symmetry.space_group_name_H-M   'P 1'
#
loop_
_entity.id
_entity.type
_entity.pdbx_description
1 polymer ?
#
loop_
_entity_poly.entity_id
_entity_poly.type
_entity_poly.pdbx_seq_one_letter_code
_entity_poly.pdbx_strand_id
1 'polypeptide(L)'
;VEQTSRMQWVHIDFENNIWDIPPAETKTGKRTGVGHVVPLTPMVADIIKSMPVIDGEIFAFPGMKALKPFSMSGISNPLQKLLKTSDIEPFTARDLRRTFTTHLSRIDVLAEIRNRIQNHAIAGDVESKHYNRFDYANQKKFALEKWEREIKHIVNIPVDDNIISFSGGAS
;
A
#
# COMPACT_ATOMS: atom_id res chain seq x y z
N VAL A 1 6.82 1.44 4.81
CA VAL A 1 8.00 1.99 4.13
C VAL A 1 9.07 0.93 3.90
N GLU A 2 9.59 0.24 4.94
CA GLU A 2 10.61 -0.80 4.76
C GLU A 2 10.16 -1.92 3.81
N GLN A 3 8.92 -2.38 3.95
CA GLN A 3 8.35 -3.39 3.06
C GLN A 3 8.31 -2.91 1.61
N THR A 4 7.83 -1.68 1.39
CA THR A 4 7.74 -1.07 0.05
C THR A 4 9.12 -0.92 -0.60
N SER A 5 10.13 -0.52 0.16
CA SER A 5 11.49 -0.39 -0.38
C SER A 5 12.10 -1.72 -0.85
N ARG A 6 11.59 -2.83 -0.33
CA ARG A 6 12.00 -4.21 -0.67
C ARG A 6 11.09 -4.88 -1.71
N MET A 7 10.19 -4.12 -2.34
CA MET A 7 9.29 -4.65 -3.37
C MET A 7 10.11 -5.19 -4.53
N GLN A 8 9.86 -6.46 -4.89
CA GLN A 8 10.53 -7.13 -6.01
C GLN A 8 9.56 -7.28 -7.17
N TRP A 9 10.05 -7.10 -8.40
CA TRP A 9 9.25 -7.25 -9.61
C TRP A 9 8.56 -8.60 -9.73
N VAL A 10 9.24 -9.67 -9.33
CA VAL A 10 8.71 -11.06 -9.39
C VAL A 10 7.49 -11.28 -8.49
N HIS A 11 7.25 -10.41 -7.50
CA HIS A 11 6.12 -10.50 -6.58
C HIS A 11 4.93 -9.63 -7.00
N ILE A 12 5.02 -8.95 -8.16
CA ILE A 12 3.96 -8.07 -8.65
C ILE A 12 3.25 -8.73 -9.81
N ASP A 13 1.97 -8.95 -9.66
CA ASP A 13 1.07 -9.39 -10.70
C ASP A 13 0.25 -8.19 -11.20
N PHE A 14 0.65 -7.65 -12.35
CA PHE A 14 -0.04 -6.51 -12.96
C PHE A 14 -1.33 -6.91 -13.69
N GLU A 15 -1.52 -8.18 -14.02
CA GLU A 15 -2.75 -8.67 -14.63
C GLU A 15 -3.88 -8.67 -13.61
N ASN A 16 -3.61 -9.18 -12.41
CA ASN A 16 -4.57 -9.22 -11.31
C ASN A 16 -4.47 -8.01 -10.37
N ASN A 17 -3.53 -7.09 -10.61
CA ASN A 17 -3.26 -5.92 -9.78
C ASN A 17 -3.04 -6.29 -8.31
N ILE A 18 -2.10 -7.18 -8.05
CA ILE A 18 -1.72 -7.59 -6.70
C ILE A 18 -0.21 -7.56 -6.49
N TRP A 19 0.18 -7.25 -5.28
CA TRP A 19 1.53 -7.47 -4.76
C TRP A 19 1.48 -8.62 -3.77
N ASP A 20 2.11 -9.75 -4.14
CA ASP A 20 2.15 -10.96 -3.34
C ASP A 20 3.46 -11.09 -2.58
N ILE A 21 3.44 -10.77 -1.30
CA ILE A 21 4.63 -10.74 -0.46
C ILE A 21 4.82 -12.10 0.22
N PRO A 22 5.94 -12.80 -0.06
CA PRO A 22 6.22 -14.09 0.55
C PRO A 22 6.32 -14.02 2.08
N PRO A 23 6.01 -15.11 2.80
CA PRO A 23 6.13 -15.17 4.26
C PRO A 23 7.51 -14.76 4.78
N ALA A 24 8.56 -15.18 4.09
CA ALA A 24 9.95 -14.91 4.47
C ALA A 24 10.29 -13.39 4.47
N GLU A 25 9.52 -12.58 3.76
CA GLU A 25 9.79 -11.16 3.61
C GLU A 25 8.99 -10.30 4.60
N THR A 26 8.07 -10.86 5.34
CA THR A 26 7.30 -10.11 6.35
C THR A 26 7.61 -10.57 7.76
N LYS A 27 7.56 -9.65 8.73
CA LYS A 27 7.75 -9.99 10.14
C LYS A 27 6.66 -10.95 10.63
N THR A 28 5.43 -10.72 10.23
CA THR A 28 4.28 -11.57 10.57
C THR A 28 4.42 -12.93 9.89
N GLY A 29 4.73 -12.96 8.60
CA GLY A 29 4.87 -14.18 7.81
C GLY A 29 5.97 -15.10 8.30
N LYS A 30 7.12 -14.56 8.71
CA LYS A 30 8.19 -15.36 9.34
C LYS A 30 7.75 -16.14 10.57
N ARG A 31 6.76 -15.61 11.30
CA ARG A 31 6.19 -16.24 12.50
C ARG A 31 5.03 -17.19 12.18
N THR A 32 4.19 -16.83 11.20
CA THR A 32 2.93 -17.54 10.88
C THR A 32 3.03 -18.48 9.71
N GLY A 33 4.07 -18.37 8.87
CA GLY A 33 4.18 -19.10 7.60
C GLY A 33 3.28 -18.55 6.48
N VAL A 34 2.55 -17.45 6.72
CA VAL A 34 1.57 -16.90 5.76
C VAL A 34 2.12 -15.64 5.10
N GLY A 35 2.04 -15.57 3.77
CA GLY A 35 2.37 -14.38 2.99
C GLY A 35 1.35 -13.26 3.15
N HIS A 36 1.61 -12.14 2.50
CA HIS A 36 0.71 -10.99 2.56
C HIS A 36 0.38 -10.49 1.16
N VAL A 37 -0.87 -10.60 0.76
CA VAL A 37 -1.37 -10.08 -0.51
C VAL A 37 -1.93 -8.68 -0.32
N VAL A 38 -1.42 -7.75 -1.12
CA VAL A 38 -1.84 -6.34 -1.15
C VAL A 38 -2.43 -6.04 -2.53
N PRO A 39 -3.72 -5.72 -2.64
CA PRO A 39 -4.29 -5.21 -3.88
C PRO A 39 -3.62 -3.89 -4.29
N LEU A 40 -3.31 -3.74 -5.55
CA LEU A 40 -2.78 -2.52 -6.14
C LEU A 40 -3.94 -1.73 -6.75
N THR A 41 -4.11 -0.50 -6.32
CA THR A 41 -5.04 0.42 -6.97
C THR A 41 -4.45 0.94 -8.28
N PRO A 42 -5.25 1.46 -9.22
CA PRO A 42 -4.74 1.98 -10.50
C PRO A 42 -3.59 2.98 -10.33
N MET A 43 -3.75 3.97 -9.46
CA MET A 43 -2.70 4.97 -9.19
C MET A 43 -1.40 4.31 -8.70
N VAL A 44 -1.49 3.34 -7.79
CA VAL A 44 -0.30 2.65 -7.26
C VAL A 44 0.34 1.77 -8.33
N ALA A 45 -0.47 1.06 -9.13
CA ALA A 45 0.04 0.26 -10.24
C ALA A 45 0.77 1.13 -11.28
N ASP A 46 0.23 2.30 -11.62
CA ASP A 46 0.84 3.23 -12.56
C ASP A 46 2.15 3.81 -12.02
N ILE A 47 2.20 4.17 -10.74
CA ILE A 47 3.45 4.58 -10.08
C ILE A 47 4.50 3.48 -10.18
N ILE A 48 4.15 2.23 -9.89
CA ILE A 48 5.10 1.12 -9.96
C ILE A 48 5.56 0.89 -11.41
N LYS A 49 4.64 0.90 -12.38
CA LYS A 49 4.96 0.75 -13.81
C LYS A 49 5.86 1.87 -14.35
N SER A 50 5.79 3.06 -13.75
CA SER A 50 6.66 4.18 -14.14
C SER A 50 8.09 4.06 -13.62
N MET A 51 8.37 3.10 -12.73
CA MET A 51 9.73 2.88 -12.25
C MET A 51 10.61 2.27 -13.35
N PRO A 52 11.87 2.68 -13.45
CA PRO A 52 12.77 2.14 -14.46
C PRO A 52 13.04 0.65 -14.18
N VAL A 53 12.83 -0.17 -15.19
CA VAL A 53 13.25 -1.58 -15.17
C VAL A 53 14.71 -1.61 -15.62
N ILE A 54 15.61 -1.94 -14.70
CA ILE A 54 17.06 -2.01 -14.94
C ILE A 54 17.42 -3.48 -15.09
N ASP A 55 18.16 -3.80 -16.15
CA ASP A 55 18.58 -5.18 -16.41
C ASP A 55 19.39 -5.74 -15.25
N GLY A 56 19.05 -6.94 -14.80
CA GLY A 56 19.65 -7.59 -13.64
C GLY A 56 19.21 -7.06 -12.27
N GLU A 57 18.38 -5.99 -12.20
CA GLU A 57 17.86 -5.50 -10.92
C GLU A 57 16.54 -6.20 -10.55
N ILE A 58 16.44 -6.62 -9.30
CA ILE A 58 15.27 -7.35 -8.80
C ILE A 58 14.25 -6.46 -8.08
N PHE A 59 14.67 -5.30 -7.56
CA PHE A 59 13.83 -4.41 -6.78
C PHE A 59 13.14 -3.36 -7.66
N ALA A 60 11.86 -3.13 -7.43
CA ALA A 60 11.12 -2.02 -8.05
C ALA A 60 11.64 -0.65 -7.59
N PHE A 61 12.21 -0.60 -6.39
CA PHE A 61 12.85 0.59 -5.82
C PHE A 61 14.32 0.28 -5.50
N PRO A 62 15.21 0.27 -6.51
CA PRO A 62 16.62 -0.09 -6.32
C PRO A 62 17.36 0.96 -5.48
N GLY A 63 18.29 0.51 -4.68
CA GLY A 63 19.20 1.37 -3.94
C GLY A 63 20.38 1.85 -4.80
N MET A 64 21.31 2.57 -4.19
CA MET A 64 22.53 3.03 -4.89
C MET A 64 23.49 1.88 -5.23
N LYS A 65 23.36 0.72 -4.59
CA LYS A 65 24.15 -0.48 -4.87
C LYS A 65 23.26 -1.49 -5.57
N ALA A 66 23.77 -2.08 -6.64
CA ALA A 66 23.06 -3.12 -7.39
C ALA A 66 22.57 -4.25 -6.45
N LEU A 67 21.39 -4.79 -6.75
CA LEU A 67 20.73 -5.86 -5.98
C LEU A 67 20.54 -5.54 -4.49
N LYS A 68 20.44 -4.27 -4.15
CA LYS A 68 20.08 -3.80 -2.81
C LYS A 68 18.84 -2.90 -2.88
N PRO A 69 17.89 -3.09 -1.97
CA PRO A 69 16.72 -2.23 -1.92
C PRO A 69 17.08 -0.82 -1.48
N PHE A 70 16.24 0.14 -1.81
CA PHE A 70 16.36 1.50 -1.33
C PHE A 70 16.37 1.55 0.20
N SER A 71 17.34 2.23 0.79
CA SER A 71 17.51 2.23 2.25
C SER A 71 16.53 3.19 2.95
N MET A 72 16.23 2.93 4.22
CA MET A 72 15.40 3.83 5.03
C MET A 72 16.03 5.21 5.18
N SER A 73 17.35 5.31 5.29
CA SER A 73 18.07 6.59 5.31
C SER A 73 17.99 7.31 3.97
N GLY A 74 17.96 6.56 2.85
CA GLY A 74 17.75 7.09 1.52
C GLY A 74 16.39 7.77 1.35
N ILE A 75 15.37 7.37 2.12
CA ILE A 75 14.06 8.01 2.14
C ILE A 75 14.05 9.17 3.16
N SER A 76 14.55 8.94 4.36
CA SER A 76 14.46 9.90 5.47
C SER A 76 15.30 11.15 5.22
N ASN A 77 16.50 11.02 4.68
CA ASN A 77 17.40 12.16 4.48
C ASN A 77 16.88 13.17 3.45
N PRO A 78 16.43 12.78 2.24
CA PRO A 78 15.80 13.72 1.31
C PRO A 78 14.52 14.35 1.87
N LEU A 79 13.69 13.57 2.58
CA LEU A 79 12.50 14.09 3.24
C LEU A 79 12.85 15.18 4.25
N GLN A 80 13.81 14.94 5.14
CA GLN A 80 14.26 15.93 6.12
C GLN A 80 14.86 17.17 5.45
N LYS A 81 15.58 17.01 4.33
CA LYS A 81 16.10 18.15 3.56
C LYS A 81 14.96 18.97 2.96
N LEU A 82 13.96 18.33 2.36
CA LEU A 82 12.78 19.02 1.83
C LEU A 82 12.04 19.79 2.92
N LEU A 83 11.77 19.18 4.06
CA LEU A 83 11.06 19.79 5.17
C LEU A 83 11.78 21.02 5.75
N LYS A 84 13.13 21.03 5.74
CA LYS A 84 13.92 22.19 6.18
C LYS A 84 13.82 23.39 5.24
N THR A 85 13.45 23.18 3.97
CA THR A 85 13.37 24.22 2.93
C THR A 85 11.93 24.55 2.52
N SER A 86 10.95 23.99 3.20
CA SER A 86 9.52 24.20 2.96
C SER A 86 8.81 24.65 4.22
N ASP A 87 7.66 25.32 4.06
CA ASP A 87 6.78 25.72 5.17
C ASP A 87 5.88 24.58 5.67
N ILE A 88 6.26 23.33 5.37
CA ILE A 88 5.50 22.15 5.78
C ILE A 88 5.95 21.73 7.17
N GLU A 89 4.99 21.50 8.07
CA GLU A 89 5.30 20.94 9.39
C GLU A 89 6.10 19.64 9.28
N PRO A 90 7.15 19.48 10.10
CA PRO A 90 7.99 18.30 10.06
C PRO A 90 7.20 17.01 10.32
N PHE A 91 7.36 16.04 9.44
CA PHE A 91 6.77 14.72 9.60
C PHE A 91 7.76 13.63 9.24
N THR A 92 7.45 12.39 9.63
CA THR A 92 8.25 11.21 9.36
C THR A 92 7.48 10.23 8.45
N ALA A 93 8.18 9.28 7.86
CA ALA A 93 7.53 8.20 7.12
C ALA A 93 6.54 7.37 7.98
N ARG A 94 6.71 7.37 9.32
CA ARG A 94 5.75 6.74 10.25
C ARG A 94 4.44 7.53 10.32
N ASP A 95 4.50 8.83 10.19
CA ASP A 95 3.30 9.68 10.24
C ASP A 95 2.43 9.48 9.00
N LEU A 96 3.02 9.17 7.83
CA LEU A 96 2.25 8.73 6.65
C LEU A 96 1.39 7.49 6.95
N ARG A 97 1.93 6.52 7.70
CA ARG A 97 1.17 5.34 8.12
C ARG A 97 0.05 5.69 9.10
N ARG A 98 0.28 6.63 10.00
CA ARG A 98 -0.74 7.12 10.94
C ARG A 98 -1.86 7.85 10.21
N THR A 99 -1.50 8.73 9.27
CA THR A 99 -2.44 9.45 8.41
C THR A 99 -3.32 8.49 7.63
N PHE A 100 -2.72 7.50 6.96
CA PHE A 100 -3.44 6.44 6.27
C PHE A 100 -4.47 5.75 7.19
N THR A 101 -4.04 5.31 8.38
CA THR A 101 -4.93 4.62 9.33
C THR A 101 -6.08 5.52 9.79
N THR A 102 -5.80 6.79 10.08
CA THR A 102 -6.78 7.77 10.52
C THR A 102 -7.80 8.05 9.43
N HIS A 103 -7.35 8.30 8.20
CA HIS A 103 -8.27 8.58 7.08
C HIS A 103 -9.11 7.36 6.71
N LEU A 104 -8.54 6.16 6.68
CA LEU A 104 -9.35 4.95 6.48
C LEU A 104 -10.44 4.80 7.55
N SER A 105 -10.16 5.21 8.79
CA SER A 105 -11.20 5.24 9.84
C SER A 105 -12.28 6.28 9.56
N ARG A 106 -11.90 7.46 9.07
CA ARG A 106 -12.84 8.56 8.73
C ARG A 106 -13.76 8.23 7.56
N ILE A 107 -13.30 7.39 6.64
CA ILE A 107 -14.10 6.90 5.51
C ILE A 107 -14.74 5.53 5.78
N ASP A 108 -14.96 5.21 7.05
CA ASP A 108 -15.71 4.03 7.52
C ASP A 108 -15.14 2.67 7.11
N VAL A 109 -13.80 2.56 6.98
CA VAL A 109 -13.16 1.26 6.81
C VAL A 109 -13.00 0.58 8.17
N LEU A 110 -13.54 -0.62 8.31
CA LEU A 110 -13.50 -1.40 9.55
C LEU A 110 -12.06 -1.60 10.06
N ALA A 111 -11.88 -1.57 11.37
CA ALA A 111 -10.57 -1.75 12.02
C ALA A 111 -9.88 -3.05 11.62
N GLU A 112 -10.65 -4.13 11.46
CA GLU A 112 -10.14 -5.41 10.98
C GLU A 112 -9.49 -5.29 9.60
N ILE A 113 -10.17 -4.67 8.64
CA ILE A 113 -9.65 -4.48 7.27
C ILE A 113 -8.40 -3.60 7.28
N ARG A 114 -8.40 -2.50 8.07
CA ARG A 114 -7.22 -1.65 8.24
C ARG A 114 -6.02 -2.43 8.76
N ASN A 115 -6.23 -3.29 9.77
CA ASN A 115 -5.18 -4.14 10.34
C ASN A 115 -4.66 -5.16 9.33
N ARG A 116 -5.55 -5.78 8.55
CA ARG A 116 -5.18 -6.74 7.51
C ARG A 116 -4.41 -6.08 6.36
N ILE A 117 -4.79 -4.88 5.91
CA ILE A 117 -4.02 -4.12 4.92
C ILE A 117 -2.60 -3.84 5.44
N GLN A 118 -2.47 -3.49 6.71
CA GLN A 118 -1.19 -3.15 7.33
C GLN A 118 -0.37 -4.36 7.80
N ASN A 119 -0.84 -5.57 7.57
CA ASN A 119 -0.24 -6.82 8.04
C ASN A 119 0.01 -6.81 9.57
N HIS A 120 -0.91 -6.22 10.33
CA HIS A 120 -0.87 -6.30 11.78
C HIS A 120 -1.37 -7.67 12.25
N ALA A 121 -0.68 -8.24 13.23
CA ALA A 121 -1.18 -9.42 13.92
C ALA A 121 -2.48 -9.05 14.65
N ILE A 122 -3.55 -9.78 14.38
CA ILE A 122 -4.82 -9.63 15.10
C ILE A 122 -4.70 -10.47 16.36
N ALA A 123 -4.81 -9.85 17.54
CA ALA A 123 -4.81 -10.57 18.80
C ALA A 123 -6.09 -11.43 18.88
N GLY A 124 -5.92 -12.73 19.21
CA GLY A 124 -7.05 -13.66 19.34
C GLY A 124 -7.35 -14.52 18.10
N ASP A 125 -6.66 -14.29 16.99
CA ASP A 125 -6.84 -15.07 15.77
C ASP A 125 -6.11 -16.44 15.85
N VAL A 126 -6.47 -17.22 16.89
CA VAL A 126 -5.92 -18.58 17.12
C VAL A 126 -6.50 -19.58 16.09
N GLU A 127 -7.62 -19.26 15.48
CA GLU A 127 -8.28 -20.08 14.46
C GLU A 127 -7.65 -19.91 13.06
N SER A 128 -6.76 -18.94 12.87
CA SER A 128 -6.15 -18.63 11.58
C SER A 128 -5.09 -19.63 11.09
N LYS A 129 -4.99 -20.82 11.68
CA LYS A 129 -4.12 -21.91 11.19
C LYS A 129 -4.45 -22.38 9.75
N HIS A 130 -5.62 -21.99 9.24
CA HIS A 130 -6.05 -22.19 7.86
C HIS A 130 -6.24 -20.85 7.12
N TYR A 131 -5.36 -19.89 7.35
CA TYR A 131 -5.44 -18.56 6.77
C TYR A 131 -5.28 -18.65 5.25
N ASN A 132 -6.39 -18.43 4.53
CA ASN A 132 -6.35 -18.23 3.10
C ASN A 132 -5.63 -16.91 2.79
N ARG A 133 -4.51 -16.95 2.07
CA ARG A 133 -3.71 -15.75 1.74
C ARG A 133 -4.50 -14.71 0.93
N PHE A 134 -5.59 -15.12 0.27
CA PHE A 134 -6.54 -14.24 -0.43
C PHE A 134 -7.71 -13.78 0.45
N ASP A 135 -7.70 -14.17 1.72
CA ASP A 135 -8.73 -13.76 2.66
C ASP A 135 -8.83 -12.23 2.74
N TYR A 136 -10.04 -11.72 2.68
CA TYR A 136 -10.33 -10.28 2.63
C TYR A 136 -9.74 -9.53 1.41
N ALA A 137 -9.36 -10.21 0.32
CA ALA A 137 -8.78 -9.54 -0.85
C ALA A 137 -9.71 -8.46 -1.41
N ASN A 138 -10.99 -8.77 -1.57
CA ASN A 138 -11.99 -7.83 -2.07
C ASN A 138 -12.22 -6.66 -1.11
N GLN A 139 -12.31 -6.92 0.20
CA GLN A 139 -12.49 -5.88 1.21
C GLN A 139 -11.28 -4.96 1.29
N LYS A 140 -10.06 -5.51 1.21
CA LYS A 140 -8.82 -4.73 1.12
C LYS A 140 -8.79 -3.87 -0.15
N LYS A 141 -9.14 -4.46 -1.31
CA LYS A 141 -9.21 -3.75 -2.58
C LYS A 141 -10.17 -2.58 -2.49
N PHE A 142 -11.40 -2.81 -2.07
CA PHE A 142 -12.41 -1.76 -1.91
C PHE A 142 -11.96 -0.63 -0.98
N ALA A 143 -11.35 -0.97 0.16
CA ALA A 143 -10.82 0.01 1.10
C ALA A 143 -9.68 0.85 0.51
N LEU A 144 -8.78 0.24 -0.26
CA LEU A 144 -7.68 0.93 -0.92
C LEU A 144 -8.15 1.82 -2.09
N GLU A 145 -9.15 1.39 -2.85
CA GLU A 145 -9.79 2.21 -3.89
C GLU A 145 -10.52 3.41 -3.28
N LYS A 146 -11.17 3.23 -2.14
CA LYS A 146 -11.78 4.32 -1.37
C LYS A 146 -10.72 5.34 -0.91
N TRP A 147 -9.58 4.84 -0.44
CA TRP A 147 -8.44 5.66 -0.07
C TRP A 147 -7.81 6.40 -1.25
N GLU A 148 -7.66 5.74 -2.39
CA GLU A 148 -7.17 6.39 -3.61
C GLU A 148 -8.05 7.56 -4.04
N ARG A 149 -9.38 7.40 -4.01
CA ARG A 149 -10.32 8.50 -4.29
C ARG A 149 -10.15 9.67 -3.33
N GLU A 150 -9.98 9.37 -2.04
CA GLU A 150 -9.73 10.39 -1.03
C GLU A 150 -8.43 11.15 -1.29
N ILE A 151 -7.33 10.45 -1.63
CA ILE A 151 -6.08 11.11 -2.01
C ILE A 151 -6.28 12.00 -3.24
N LYS A 152 -6.91 11.49 -4.30
CA LYS A 152 -7.17 12.27 -5.52
C LYS A 152 -7.95 13.53 -5.22
N HIS A 153 -8.94 13.43 -4.34
CA HIS A 153 -9.72 14.59 -3.90
C HIS A 153 -8.84 15.61 -3.14
N ILE A 154 -8.03 15.15 -2.18
CA ILE A 154 -7.13 16.03 -1.39
C ILE A 154 -6.12 16.76 -2.27
N VAL A 155 -5.57 16.09 -3.29
CA VAL A 155 -4.55 16.67 -4.18
C VAL A 155 -5.12 17.27 -5.46
N ASN A 156 -6.45 17.42 -5.56
CA ASN A 156 -7.18 17.95 -6.71
C ASN A 156 -6.87 17.25 -8.05
N ILE A 157 -6.63 15.95 -8.02
CA ILE A 157 -6.55 15.12 -9.24
C ILE A 157 -7.98 14.75 -9.63
N PRO A 158 -8.39 14.91 -10.91
CA PRO A 158 -9.72 14.50 -11.37
C PRO A 158 -9.99 13.03 -11.04
N VAL A 159 -11.13 12.75 -10.46
CA VAL A 159 -11.64 11.39 -10.25
C VAL A 159 -12.59 11.11 -11.40
N ASP A 160 -12.34 10.03 -12.15
CA ASP A 160 -13.33 9.53 -13.10
C ASP A 160 -14.48 8.90 -12.30
N ASP A 161 -15.40 9.74 -11.87
CA ASP A 161 -16.64 9.31 -11.25
C ASP A 161 -17.58 8.80 -12.34
N ASN A 162 -17.46 7.54 -12.72
CA ASN A 162 -18.51 6.81 -13.41
C ASN A 162 -19.68 6.56 -12.44
N ILE A 163 -20.19 7.64 -11.84
CA ILE A 163 -21.45 7.61 -11.11
C ILE A 163 -22.55 7.72 -12.16
N ILE A 164 -23.10 6.58 -12.56
CA ILE A 164 -24.40 6.56 -13.22
C ILE A 164 -25.39 7.01 -12.16
N SER A 165 -25.76 8.30 -12.20
CA SER A 165 -26.86 8.80 -11.39
C SER A 165 -28.13 8.14 -11.90
N PHE A 166 -28.68 7.20 -11.14
CA PHE A 166 -30.03 6.69 -11.33
C PHE A 166 -31.00 7.83 -11.00
N SER A 167 -31.35 8.61 -11.97
CA SER A 167 -32.53 9.48 -11.87
C SER A 167 -33.73 8.53 -11.94
N GLY A 168 -34.23 8.12 -10.77
CA GLY A 168 -35.52 7.42 -10.66
C GLY A 168 -36.61 8.35 -11.18
N GLY A 169 -37.11 8.04 -12.37
CA GLY A 169 -38.33 8.68 -12.89
C GLY A 169 -39.48 8.32 -11.96
N ALA A 170 -39.98 9.31 -11.22
CA ALA A 170 -41.30 9.24 -10.61
C ALA A 170 -42.30 9.42 -11.72
N SER A 171 -43.10 8.40 -11.97
CA SER A 171 -44.38 8.49 -12.70
C SER A 171 -45.50 8.26 -11.71
#